data_9e0c3eb4efd8a77ce9561a99489c7288
#
_entry.id   9e0c3eb4efd8a77ce9561a99489c7288
#
_cell.length_a   1.000
_cell.length_b   1.000
_cell.length_c   1.000
_cell.angle_alpha   90.00
_cell.angle_beta   90.00
_cell.angle_gamma   90.00
#
_symmetry.space_group_name_H-M   'P 1'
#
loop_
_entity.id
_entity.type
_entity.pdbx_description
1 polymer ?
#
loop_
_entity_poly.entity_id
_entity_poly.type
_entity_poly.pdbx_seq_one_letter_code
_entity_poly.pdbx_strand_id
1 'polypeptide(L)'
;ARRLLKLNQEAISHFTAPELEGTVRLGTPDDIGTRILPQVLTQFSRSHPAVQVNVIVGRSADMLKQLDAGKLDLIMVTTGKQGRPARGEVVHSEPLVWAGAQGGIAVSQTPLPLALASQGCPWRKMALEALDRSDHRYRVAYTSEHCAGQEAAMQADLAIGPFPLSLIQPPLQQLGEEYQLPELGDYQIAMLYRGEEGSATHVLAGHVRAVFRALRL
;
A
#
# COMPACT_ATOMS: atom_id res chain seq x y z
N ALA A 1 -5.71 -3.29 -36.44
CA ALA A 1 -6.27 -1.93 -36.46
C ALA A 1 -6.22 -1.26 -35.05
N ARG A 2 -6.82 -1.82 -33.99
CA ARG A 2 -6.85 -1.19 -32.63
C ARG A 2 -5.44 -0.95 -32.02
N ARG A 3 -4.48 -1.84 -32.23
CA ARG A 3 -3.10 -1.71 -31.74
C ARG A 3 -2.33 -0.59 -32.46
N LEU A 4 -2.58 -0.42 -33.76
CA LEU A 4 -2.02 0.67 -34.58
C LEU A 4 -2.61 2.04 -34.18
N LEU A 5 -3.91 2.10 -33.91
CA LEU A 5 -4.57 3.33 -33.46
C LEU A 5 -4.06 3.76 -32.09
N LYS A 6 -3.82 2.80 -31.18
CA LYS A 6 -3.25 3.07 -29.86
C LYS A 6 -1.81 3.58 -29.94
N LEU A 7 -0.97 2.96 -30.79
CA LEU A 7 0.40 3.40 -31.06
C LEU A 7 0.44 4.79 -31.74
N ASN A 8 -0.50 5.07 -32.65
CA ASN A 8 -0.59 6.37 -33.29
C ASN A 8 -1.07 7.47 -32.30
N GLN A 9 -2.03 7.17 -31.42
CA GLN A 9 -2.43 8.09 -30.35
C GLN A 9 -1.31 8.33 -29.33
N GLU A 10 -0.55 7.30 -28.97
CA GLU A 10 0.63 7.42 -28.11
C GLU A 10 1.71 8.27 -28.80
N ALA A 11 1.96 8.07 -30.09
CA ALA A 11 2.91 8.88 -30.87
C ALA A 11 2.46 10.35 -30.98
N ILE A 12 1.21 10.61 -31.30
CA ILE A 12 0.68 11.98 -31.44
C ILE A 12 0.70 12.72 -30.11
N SER A 13 0.41 12.05 -28.97
CA SER A 13 0.48 12.67 -27.66
C SER A 13 1.91 13.08 -27.27
N HIS A 14 2.93 12.38 -27.75
CA HIS A 14 4.34 12.78 -27.58
C HIS A 14 4.73 14.02 -28.39
N PHE A 15 4.03 14.37 -29.47
CA PHE A 15 4.38 15.50 -30.34
C PHE A 15 3.56 16.78 -30.09
N THR A 16 2.48 16.71 -29.32
CA THR A 16 1.53 17.85 -29.20
C THR A 16 1.33 18.37 -27.79
N ALA A 17 1.80 17.68 -26.74
CA ALA A 17 1.75 18.19 -25.39
C ALA A 17 3.03 19.00 -25.08
N PRO A 18 2.93 20.18 -24.42
CA PRO A 18 4.12 20.83 -23.87
C PRO A 18 4.86 19.84 -22.98
N GLU A 19 6.18 19.76 -23.13
CA GLU A 19 7.01 18.87 -22.35
C GLU A 19 6.85 19.23 -20.87
N LEU A 20 6.23 18.34 -20.10
CA LEU A 20 6.06 18.56 -18.68
C LEU A 20 7.43 18.48 -17.99
N GLU A 21 7.76 19.51 -17.26
CA GLU A 21 9.00 19.64 -16.52
C GLU A 21 8.76 19.85 -15.02
N GLY A 22 9.82 19.76 -14.24
CA GLY A 22 9.79 20.08 -12.81
C GLY A 22 9.89 18.86 -11.91
N THR A 23 9.45 19.03 -10.66
CA THR A 23 9.58 18.00 -9.63
C THR A 23 8.23 17.69 -9.02
N VAL A 24 7.92 16.40 -8.90
CA VAL A 24 6.77 15.89 -8.13
C VAL A 24 7.27 15.20 -6.87
N ARG A 25 6.80 15.66 -5.70
CA ARG A 25 7.12 15.09 -4.39
C ARG A 25 6.02 14.11 -3.99
N LEU A 26 6.36 12.81 -4.04
CA LEU A 26 5.44 11.70 -3.82
C LEU A 26 5.68 11.06 -2.46
N GLY A 27 4.62 10.87 -1.67
CA GLY A 27 4.64 10.14 -0.41
C GLY A 27 3.89 8.82 -0.50
N THR A 28 4.44 7.73 0.09
CA THR A 28 3.82 6.41 0.03
C THR A 28 4.14 5.56 1.27
N PRO A 29 3.24 4.66 1.70
CA PRO A 29 3.57 3.63 2.66
C PRO A 29 4.61 2.65 2.10
N ASP A 30 5.28 1.92 2.99
CA ASP A 30 6.37 1.01 2.67
C ASP A 30 5.96 -0.09 1.67
N ASP A 31 4.84 -0.76 1.91
CA ASP A 31 4.31 -1.82 1.06
C ASP A 31 4.00 -1.35 -0.36
N ILE A 32 3.41 -0.17 -0.49
CA ILE A 32 3.11 0.45 -1.78
C ILE A 32 4.38 0.89 -2.49
N GLY A 33 5.33 1.46 -1.73
CA GLY A 33 6.63 1.89 -2.24
C GLY A 33 7.42 0.76 -2.88
N THR A 34 7.37 -0.42 -2.30
CA THR A 34 8.10 -1.60 -2.81
C THR A 34 7.39 -2.30 -3.95
N ARG A 35 6.06 -2.41 -3.92
CA ARG A 35 5.29 -3.24 -4.88
C ARG A 35 4.77 -2.48 -6.09
N ILE A 36 4.27 -1.28 -5.87
CA ILE A 36 3.48 -0.54 -6.86
C ILE A 36 4.33 0.51 -7.57
N LEU A 37 5.13 1.22 -6.79
CA LEU A 37 5.89 2.36 -7.28
C LEU A 37 6.87 2.03 -8.41
N PRO A 38 7.57 0.87 -8.43
CA PRO A 38 8.46 0.53 -9.55
C PRO A 38 7.75 0.54 -10.90
N GLN A 39 6.55 -0.02 -10.98
CA GLN A 39 5.76 -0.04 -12.21
C GLN A 39 5.25 1.35 -12.60
N VAL A 40 4.77 2.13 -11.62
CA VAL A 40 4.32 3.52 -11.83
C VAL A 40 5.46 4.36 -12.39
N LEU A 41 6.62 4.34 -11.75
CA LEU A 41 7.78 5.13 -12.16
C LEU A 41 8.33 4.70 -13.52
N THR A 42 8.35 3.40 -13.81
CA THR A 42 8.78 2.89 -15.13
C THR A 42 7.88 3.40 -16.25
N GLN A 43 6.56 3.42 -16.05
CA GLN A 43 5.63 3.92 -17.07
C GLN A 43 5.70 5.44 -17.19
N PHE A 44 5.77 6.14 -16.05
CA PHE A 44 5.81 7.59 -16.01
C PHE A 44 7.09 8.17 -16.62
N SER A 45 8.26 7.64 -16.26
CA SER A 45 9.54 8.13 -16.77
C SER A 45 9.72 7.96 -18.30
N ARG A 46 9.09 6.95 -18.87
CA ARG A 46 9.10 6.76 -20.34
C ARG A 46 8.31 7.81 -21.10
N SER A 47 7.21 8.27 -20.51
CA SER A 47 6.34 9.28 -21.14
C SER A 47 6.70 10.72 -20.75
N HIS A 48 7.34 10.93 -19.60
CA HIS A 48 7.66 12.25 -19.04
C HIS A 48 9.09 12.28 -18.48
N PRO A 49 10.13 12.12 -19.32
CA PRO A 49 11.52 11.99 -18.88
C PRO A 49 12.09 13.26 -18.23
N ALA A 50 11.51 14.45 -18.52
CA ALA A 50 11.95 15.72 -17.95
C ALA A 50 11.38 15.99 -16.54
N VAL A 51 10.46 15.15 -16.05
CA VAL A 51 9.88 15.29 -14.70
C VAL A 51 10.69 14.47 -13.70
N GLN A 52 11.22 15.14 -12.68
CA GLN A 52 11.84 14.48 -11.53
C GLN A 52 10.77 14.05 -10.53
N VAL A 53 10.87 12.82 -10.01
CA VAL A 53 9.99 12.33 -8.94
C VAL A 53 10.82 12.08 -7.69
N ASN A 54 10.55 12.85 -6.63
CA ASN A 54 11.15 12.66 -5.31
C ASN A 54 10.19 11.84 -4.45
N VAL A 55 10.64 10.66 -3.98
CA VAL A 55 9.82 9.73 -3.22
C VAL A 55 10.19 9.75 -1.74
N ILE A 56 9.17 9.85 -0.88
CA ILE A 56 9.29 9.69 0.57
C ILE A 56 8.43 8.49 0.98
N VAL A 57 9.08 7.51 1.62
CA VAL A 57 8.37 6.38 2.24
C VAL A 57 8.15 6.70 3.72
N GLY A 58 6.90 6.51 4.20
CA GLY A 58 6.59 6.84 5.58
C GLY A 58 5.16 6.52 5.99
N ARG A 59 4.79 6.97 7.19
CA ARG A 59 3.47 6.70 7.76
C ARG A 59 2.40 7.60 7.14
N SER A 60 1.22 7.04 6.89
CA SER A 60 0.09 7.74 6.28
C SER A 60 -0.28 9.05 6.99
N ALA A 61 -0.26 9.06 8.33
CA ALA A 61 -0.59 10.25 9.11
C ALA A 61 0.42 11.41 8.92
N ASP A 62 1.71 11.09 8.77
CA ASP A 62 2.74 12.10 8.56
C ASP A 62 2.73 12.61 7.12
N MET A 63 2.42 11.76 6.15
CA MET A 63 2.25 12.15 4.76
C MET A 63 1.05 13.09 4.57
N LEU A 64 -0.07 12.85 5.26
CA LEU A 64 -1.22 13.76 5.24
C LEU A 64 -0.83 15.15 5.74
N LYS A 65 -0.10 15.26 6.85
CA LYS A 65 0.41 16.55 7.35
C LYS A 65 1.33 17.24 6.36
N GLN A 66 2.21 16.48 5.70
CA GLN A 66 3.13 17.02 4.70
C GLN A 66 2.42 17.47 3.42
N LEU A 67 1.38 16.76 2.97
CA LEU A 67 0.53 17.20 1.87
C LEU A 67 -0.18 18.52 2.23
N ASP A 68 -0.78 18.61 3.42
CA ASP A 68 -1.47 19.81 3.88
C ASP A 68 -0.52 21.02 4.00
N ALA A 69 0.73 20.77 4.42
CA ALA A 69 1.79 21.77 4.48
C ALA A 69 2.43 22.12 3.13
N GLY A 70 2.00 21.50 2.01
CA GLY A 70 2.56 21.72 0.69
C GLY A 70 3.99 21.17 0.51
N LYS A 71 4.44 20.27 1.40
CA LYS A 71 5.73 19.60 1.32
C LYS A 71 5.71 18.37 0.42
N LEU A 72 4.54 17.77 0.21
CA LEU A 72 4.26 16.71 -0.75
C LEU A 72 3.19 17.17 -1.73
N ASP A 73 3.23 16.64 -2.95
CA ASP A 73 2.31 16.98 -4.04
C ASP A 73 1.30 15.87 -4.28
N LEU A 74 1.72 14.61 -4.13
CA LEU A 74 0.89 13.41 -4.26
C LEU A 74 1.23 12.45 -3.14
N ILE A 75 0.21 11.85 -2.51
CA ILE A 75 0.41 10.81 -1.50
C ILE A 75 -0.53 9.63 -1.74
N MET A 76 -0.04 8.45 -1.38
CA MET A 76 -0.87 7.27 -1.16
C MET A 76 -0.91 6.99 0.34
N VAL A 77 -2.08 6.67 0.88
CA VAL A 77 -2.27 6.41 2.31
C VAL A 77 -3.09 5.15 2.51
N THR A 78 -2.69 4.35 3.48
CA THR A 78 -3.48 3.21 3.92
C THR A 78 -4.58 3.69 4.86
N THR A 79 -5.81 3.25 4.62
CA THR A 79 -6.96 3.49 5.49
C THR A 79 -7.48 2.16 6.01
N GLY A 80 -8.01 2.16 7.24
CA GLY A 80 -8.61 0.97 7.84
C GLY A 80 -10.01 0.70 7.28
N LYS A 81 -10.64 -0.29 7.91
CA LYS A 81 -11.94 -0.85 7.55
C LYS A 81 -13.02 0.23 7.39
N GLN A 82 -13.77 0.10 6.29
CA GLN A 82 -15.08 0.69 6.00
C GLN A 82 -15.25 2.21 6.16
N GLY A 83 -15.43 2.83 5.04
CA GLY A 83 -15.84 4.21 4.85
C GLY A 83 -15.05 4.79 3.68
N ARG A 84 -15.68 5.70 2.93
CA ARG A 84 -14.93 6.57 2.05
C ARG A 84 -13.88 7.27 2.92
N PRO A 85 -12.59 7.27 2.52
CA PRO A 85 -11.63 8.10 3.20
C PRO A 85 -12.23 9.51 3.26
N ALA A 86 -12.10 10.18 4.40
CA ALA A 86 -12.63 11.53 4.57
C ALA A 86 -12.12 12.48 3.47
N ARG A 87 -11.01 12.12 2.84
CA ARG A 87 -10.35 12.85 1.73
C ARG A 87 -9.72 11.86 0.75
N GLY A 88 -9.69 12.22 -0.53
CA GLY A 88 -9.02 11.48 -1.57
C GLY A 88 -9.89 10.48 -2.32
N GLU A 89 -9.25 9.78 -3.26
CA GLU A 89 -9.84 8.76 -4.11
C GLU A 89 -9.36 7.38 -3.66
N VAL A 90 -10.27 6.42 -3.42
CA VAL A 90 -9.87 5.03 -3.19
C VAL A 90 -9.38 4.44 -4.51
N VAL A 91 -8.12 4.08 -4.57
CA VAL A 91 -7.49 3.49 -5.75
C VAL A 91 -7.40 1.97 -5.67
N HIS A 92 -7.42 1.41 -4.45
CA HIS A 92 -7.34 -0.03 -4.22
C HIS A 92 -8.04 -0.44 -2.92
N SER A 93 -8.58 -1.68 -2.90
CA SER A 93 -9.09 -2.35 -1.72
C SER A 93 -8.76 -3.83 -1.83
N GLU A 94 -8.25 -4.42 -0.76
CA GLU A 94 -7.95 -5.85 -0.71
C GLU A 94 -8.12 -6.40 0.71
N PRO A 95 -8.30 -7.73 0.87
CA PRO A 95 -8.37 -8.37 2.16
C PRO A 95 -7.09 -8.21 2.97
N LEU A 96 -7.24 -7.84 4.24
CA LEU A 96 -6.21 -8.00 5.25
C LEU A 96 -6.46 -9.33 5.94
N VAL A 97 -5.45 -10.18 5.99
CA VAL A 97 -5.57 -11.54 6.54
C VAL A 97 -4.47 -11.82 7.55
N TRP A 98 -4.63 -12.86 8.35
CA TRP A 98 -3.56 -13.34 9.22
C TRP A 98 -2.55 -14.14 8.41
N ALA A 99 -1.27 -13.84 8.61
CA ALA A 99 -0.15 -14.52 7.98
C ALA A 99 0.82 -15.10 9.02
N GLY A 100 1.43 -16.21 8.70
CA GLY A 100 2.46 -16.87 9.51
C GLY A 100 3.32 -17.80 8.67
N ALA A 101 4.34 -18.41 9.26
CA ALA A 101 5.19 -19.37 8.59
C ALA A 101 4.42 -20.63 8.18
N GLN A 102 4.74 -21.19 7.03
CA GLN A 102 4.21 -22.50 6.62
C GLN A 102 4.65 -23.58 7.61
N GLY A 103 3.66 -24.30 8.19
CA GLY A 103 3.93 -25.31 9.21
C GLY A 103 4.43 -24.75 10.54
N GLY A 104 4.35 -23.43 10.76
CA GLY A 104 4.77 -22.75 11.96
C GLY A 104 3.86 -23.07 13.15
N ILE A 105 4.40 -22.90 14.36
CA ILE A 105 3.72 -23.15 15.64
C ILE A 105 3.38 -21.86 16.42
N ALA A 106 3.84 -20.70 15.94
CA ALA A 106 3.58 -19.42 16.61
C ALA A 106 2.07 -19.16 16.79
N VAL A 107 1.26 -19.55 15.79
CA VAL A 107 -0.20 -19.41 15.80
C VAL A 107 -0.88 -20.20 16.93
N SER A 108 -0.26 -21.27 17.43
CA SER A 108 -0.80 -22.10 18.53
C SER A 108 -0.39 -21.64 19.92
N GLN A 109 0.43 -20.61 20.04
CA GLN A 109 0.89 -20.09 21.34
C GLN A 109 -0.18 -19.26 22.03
N THR A 110 -0.20 -19.33 23.36
CA THR A 110 -1.04 -18.49 24.21
C THR A 110 -0.19 -17.82 25.28
N PRO A 111 -0.12 -16.49 25.37
CA PRO A 111 -0.76 -15.50 24.50
C PRO A 111 -0.19 -15.50 23.09
N LEU A 112 -1.05 -15.25 22.09
CA LEU A 112 -0.72 -15.23 20.65
C LEU A 112 0.37 -14.19 20.35
N PRO A 113 1.55 -14.57 19.82
CA PRO A 113 2.62 -13.62 19.53
C PRO A 113 2.35 -12.89 18.22
N LEU A 114 2.42 -11.56 18.24
CA LEU A 114 2.13 -10.71 17.09
C LEU A 114 3.37 -9.96 16.60
N ALA A 115 3.56 -9.95 15.27
CA ALA A 115 4.45 -9.05 14.54
C ALA A 115 3.62 -7.89 13.96
N LEU A 116 3.86 -6.67 14.43
CA LEU A 116 3.03 -5.52 14.10
C LEU A 116 3.89 -4.31 13.76
N ALA A 117 3.32 -3.37 13.00
CA ALA A 117 3.85 -2.02 12.91
C ALA A 117 3.65 -1.25 14.23
N SER A 118 4.26 -0.07 14.35
CA SER A 118 4.08 0.82 15.49
C SER A 118 2.65 1.35 15.59
N GLN A 119 2.36 2.03 16.68
CA GLN A 119 1.06 2.68 16.90
C GLN A 119 0.72 3.66 15.78
N GLY A 120 -0.56 3.69 15.40
CA GLY A 120 -1.06 4.52 14.29
C GLY A 120 -1.11 3.80 12.93
N CYS A 121 -0.59 2.58 12.82
CA CYS A 121 -0.77 1.75 11.63
C CYS A 121 -2.22 1.23 11.55
N PRO A 122 -2.93 1.41 10.42
CA PRO A 122 -4.28 0.91 10.26
C PRO A 122 -4.39 -0.62 10.40
N TRP A 123 -3.45 -1.38 9.85
CA TRP A 123 -3.44 -2.84 9.96
C TRP A 123 -3.30 -3.31 11.41
N ARG A 124 -2.38 -2.68 12.17
CA ARG A 124 -2.26 -2.94 13.61
C ARG A 124 -3.59 -2.70 14.31
N LYS A 125 -4.24 -1.58 14.05
CA LYS A 125 -5.52 -1.24 14.66
C LYS A 125 -6.59 -2.29 14.33
N MET A 126 -6.73 -2.66 13.06
CA MET A 126 -7.69 -3.68 12.61
C MET A 126 -7.45 -5.03 13.29
N ALA A 127 -6.17 -5.45 13.39
CA ALA A 127 -5.80 -6.72 14.02
C ALA A 127 -6.13 -6.72 15.52
N LEU A 128 -5.72 -5.69 16.26
CA LEU A 128 -5.96 -5.62 17.71
C LEU A 128 -7.45 -5.52 18.02
N GLU A 129 -8.22 -4.68 17.30
CA GLU A 129 -9.66 -4.59 17.46
C GLU A 129 -10.39 -5.90 17.15
N ALA A 130 -9.89 -6.70 16.20
CA ALA A 130 -10.47 -8.00 15.88
C ALA A 130 -10.22 -9.01 17.01
N LEU A 131 -8.99 -9.08 17.52
CA LEU A 131 -8.63 -9.96 18.65
C LEU A 131 -9.35 -9.58 19.94
N ASP A 132 -9.46 -8.27 20.24
CA ASP A 132 -10.17 -7.78 21.42
C ASP A 132 -11.66 -8.14 21.39
N ARG A 133 -12.32 -8.06 20.22
CA ARG A 133 -13.73 -8.46 20.06
C ARG A 133 -13.97 -9.95 20.21
N SER A 134 -12.98 -10.78 19.93
CA SER A 134 -13.08 -12.25 20.02
C SER A 134 -12.41 -12.83 21.29
N ASP A 135 -12.06 -11.98 22.24
CA ASP A 135 -11.43 -12.33 23.52
C ASP A 135 -10.15 -13.17 23.40
N HIS A 136 -9.38 -12.95 22.31
CA HIS A 136 -8.11 -13.61 22.11
C HIS A 136 -7.01 -12.97 22.94
N ARG A 137 -6.30 -13.77 23.74
CA ARG A 137 -5.12 -13.31 24.47
C ARG A 137 -3.93 -13.22 23.55
N TYR A 138 -3.34 -12.05 23.44
CA TYR A 138 -2.19 -11.80 22.58
C TYR A 138 -1.09 -11.01 23.29
N ARG A 139 0.10 -11.01 22.71
CA ARG A 139 1.22 -10.14 23.05
C ARG A 139 1.88 -9.60 21.79
N VAL A 140 2.34 -8.37 21.82
CA VAL A 140 3.18 -7.85 20.73
C VAL A 140 4.59 -8.39 20.97
N ALA A 141 4.98 -9.36 20.14
CA ALA A 141 6.28 -10.03 20.23
C ALA A 141 7.35 -9.33 19.41
N TYR A 142 6.95 -8.70 18.31
CA TYR A 142 7.84 -8.01 17.39
C TYR A 142 7.19 -6.74 16.85
N THR A 143 8.01 -5.69 16.68
CA THR A 143 7.54 -4.42 16.09
C THR A 143 8.53 -3.95 15.04
N SER A 144 8.03 -3.64 13.83
CA SER A 144 8.80 -3.03 12.75
C SER A 144 7.92 -2.08 11.95
N GLU A 145 8.44 -0.90 11.60
CA GLU A 145 7.77 0.05 10.71
C GLU A 145 7.74 -0.47 9.25
N HIS A 146 8.66 -1.37 8.90
CA HIS A 146 8.79 -1.93 7.55
C HIS A 146 8.17 -3.32 7.45
N CYS A 147 7.44 -3.57 6.37
CA CYS A 147 6.85 -4.87 6.09
C CYS A 147 7.90 -5.98 6.08
N ALA A 148 9.08 -5.75 5.50
CA ALA A 148 10.17 -6.73 5.48
C ALA A 148 10.61 -7.18 6.88
N GLY A 149 10.61 -6.28 7.87
CA GLY A 149 10.93 -6.63 9.25
C GLY A 149 9.82 -7.47 9.92
N GLN A 150 8.56 -7.15 9.65
CA GLN A 150 7.42 -7.95 10.13
C GLN A 150 7.42 -9.33 9.47
N GLU A 151 7.68 -9.39 8.17
CA GLU A 151 7.80 -10.61 7.39
C GLU A 151 8.91 -11.52 7.92
N ALA A 152 10.09 -10.97 8.23
CA ALA A 152 11.20 -11.73 8.81
C ALA A 152 10.83 -12.39 10.14
N ALA A 153 10.09 -11.69 11.02
CA ALA A 153 9.62 -12.26 12.28
C ALA A 153 8.61 -13.40 12.08
N MET A 154 7.72 -13.27 11.07
CA MET A 154 6.77 -14.34 10.71
C MET A 154 7.48 -15.53 10.07
N GLN A 155 8.42 -15.31 9.15
CA GLN A 155 9.19 -16.38 8.50
C GLN A 155 10.04 -17.17 9.52
N ALA A 156 10.54 -16.51 10.55
CA ALA A 156 11.27 -17.15 11.64
C ALA A 156 10.36 -17.86 12.68
N ASP A 157 9.04 -17.90 12.42
CA ASP A 157 8.03 -18.46 13.32
C ASP A 157 8.06 -17.86 14.75
N LEU A 158 8.44 -16.58 14.87
CA LEU A 158 8.44 -15.86 16.14
C LEU A 158 7.08 -15.25 16.46
N ALA A 159 6.28 -15.00 15.44
CA ALA A 159 4.98 -14.33 15.54
C ALA A 159 4.13 -14.57 14.30
N ILE A 160 2.83 -14.27 14.41
CA ILE A 160 1.93 -14.07 13.27
C ILE A 160 1.64 -12.58 13.10
N GLY A 161 1.12 -12.18 11.94
CA GLY A 161 0.80 -10.76 11.72
C GLY A 161 -0.32 -10.53 10.72
N PRO A 162 -0.92 -9.33 10.74
CA PRO A 162 -1.89 -8.91 9.73
C PRO A 162 -1.14 -8.48 8.46
N PHE A 163 -1.44 -9.12 7.33
CA PHE A 163 -0.80 -8.81 6.05
C PHE A 163 -1.84 -8.73 4.93
N PRO A 164 -1.64 -7.87 3.91
CA PRO A 164 -2.38 -7.93 2.67
C PRO A 164 -2.30 -9.32 2.04
N LEU A 165 -3.43 -9.82 1.56
CA LEU A 165 -3.45 -11.13 0.91
C LEU A 165 -2.43 -11.22 -0.25
N SER A 166 -2.28 -10.15 -1.01
CA SER A 166 -1.35 -10.04 -2.14
C SER A 166 0.14 -10.05 -1.76
N LEU A 167 0.48 -9.84 -0.48
CA LEU A 167 1.85 -9.91 0.03
C LEU A 167 2.25 -11.29 0.52
N ILE A 168 1.30 -12.22 0.65
CA ILE A 168 1.59 -13.54 1.18
C ILE A 168 2.23 -14.39 0.10
N GLN A 169 3.50 -14.70 0.30
CA GLN A 169 4.33 -15.54 -0.57
C GLN A 169 5.08 -16.58 0.27
N PRO A 170 5.36 -17.77 -0.24
CA PRO A 170 6.21 -18.73 0.46
C PRO A 170 7.53 -18.10 0.92
N PRO A 171 7.99 -18.39 2.17
CA PRO A 171 7.52 -19.41 3.09
C PRO A 171 6.36 -18.98 4.00
N LEU A 172 5.74 -17.82 3.80
CA LEU A 172 4.53 -17.42 4.51
C LEU A 172 3.30 -18.07 3.88
N GLN A 173 2.27 -18.25 4.70
CA GLN A 173 0.93 -18.66 4.30
C GLN A 173 -0.13 -17.81 5.00
N GLN A 174 -1.29 -17.73 4.37
CA GLN A 174 -2.49 -17.26 5.05
C GLN A 174 -2.90 -18.32 6.08
N LEU A 175 -3.19 -17.84 7.30
CA LEU A 175 -3.72 -18.70 8.37
C LEU A 175 -5.24 -18.80 8.18
N GLY A 176 -5.71 -20.02 7.98
CA GLY A 176 -7.11 -20.32 7.66
C GLY A 176 -8.03 -20.41 8.89
N GLU A 177 -9.27 -20.86 8.64
CA GLU A 177 -10.32 -20.97 9.64
C GLU A 177 -9.99 -21.99 10.76
N GLU A 178 -9.12 -22.95 10.48
CA GLU A 178 -8.66 -23.98 11.42
C GLU A 178 -8.03 -23.39 12.68
N TYR A 179 -7.49 -22.18 12.60
CA TYR A 179 -6.89 -21.46 13.74
C TYR A 179 -7.88 -20.60 14.52
N GLN A 180 -9.13 -20.52 14.07
CA GLN A 180 -10.22 -19.75 14.70
C GLN A 180 -9.88 -18.27 14.93
N LEU A 181 -8.98 -17.70 14.14
CA LEU A 181 -8.63 -16.30 14.21
C LEU A 181 -9.76 -15.42 13.65
N PRO A 182 -10.03 -14.26 14.25
CA PRO A 182 -11.10 -13.38 13.79
C PRO A 182 -10.77 -12.76 12.42
N GLU A 183 -11.78 -12.58 11.58
CA GLU A 183 -11.63 -11.88 10.31
C GLU A 183 -11.19 -10.42 10.51
N LEU A 184 -10.23 -9.98 9.71
CA LEU A 184 -9.74 -8.61 9.70
C LEU A 184 -10.56 -7.70 8.77
N GLY A 185 -11.10 -8.25 7.68
CA GLY A 185 -11.83 -7.53 6.62
C GLY A 185 -10.87 -6.82 5.67
N ASP A 186 -11.41 -5.93 4.84
CA ASP A 186 -10.63 -5.21 3.83
C ASP A 186 -10.01 -3.93 4.37
N TYR A 187 -8.83 -3.60 3.89
CA TYR A 187 -8.26 -2.27 4.00
C TYR A 187 -8.26 -1.57 2.63
N GLN A 188 -8.09 -0.27 2.63
CA GLN A 188 -8.10 0.53 1.41
C GLN A 188 -6.82 1.36 1.28
N ILE A 189 -6.47 1.64 0.03
CA ILE A 189 -5.45 2.62 -0.32
C ILE A 189 -6.16 3.80 -0.97
N ALA A 190 -6.00 4.98 -0.37
CA ALA A 190 -6.49 6.23 -0.90
C ALA A 190 -5.34 7.05 -1.47
N MET A 191 -5.59 7.70 -2.60
CA MET A 191 -4.67 8.65 -3.23
C MET A 191 -5.20 10.07 -3.03
N LEU A 192 -4.32 10.97 -2.62
CA LEU A 192 -4.58 12.40 -2.51
C LEU A 192 -3.47 13.16 -3.24
N TYR A 193 -3.82 14.22 -3.93
CA TYR A 193 -2.82 15.06 -4.58
C TYR A 193 -3.28 16.52 -4.67
N ARG A 194 -2.30 17.39 -4.90
CA ARG A 194 -2.47 18.82 -5.15
C ARG A 194 -1.91 19.10 -6.53
N GLY A 195 -2.64 19.83 -7.33
CA GLY A 195 -2.23 20.18 -8.68
C GLY A 195 -3.44 20.38 -9.58
N GLU A 196 -3.26 21.24 -10.56
CA GLU A 196 -4.26 21.51 -11.57
C GLU A 196 -4.29 20.38 -12.60
N GLU A 197 -5.38 20.31 -13.35
CA GLU A 197 -5.50 19.39 -14.47
C GLU A 197 -4.37 19.64 -15.49
N GLY A 198 -3.74 18.56 -15.96
CA GLY A 198 -2.60 18.64 -16.87
C GLY A 198 -1.24 18.88 -16.22
N SER A 199 -1.16 19.16 -14.91
CA SER A 199 0.13 19.26 -14.21
C SER A 199 0.84 17.91 -14.13
N ALA A 200 2.17 17.92 -13.92
CA ALA A 200 2.97 16.70 -13.74
C ALA A 200 2.43 15.80 -12.62
N THR A 201 1.95 16.41 -11.53
CA THR A 201 1.29 15.70 -10.41
C THR A 201 -0.01 15.02 -10.86
N HIS A 202 -0.85 15.72 -11.62
CA HIS A 202 -2.11 15.16 -12.13
C HIS A 202 -1.85 13.97 -13.06
N VAL A 203 -0.86 14.10 -13.95
CA VAL A 203 -0.46 13.03 -14.89
C VAL A 203 0.10 11.83 -14.14
N LEU A 204 0.99 12.05 -13.14
CA LEU A 204 1.50 10.96 -12.29
C LEU A 204 0.37 10.25 -11.54
N ALA A 205 -0.61 10.99 -11.01
CA ALA A 205 -1.81 10.41 -10.39
C ALA A 205 -2.59 9.52 -11.37
N GLY A 206 -2.64 9.88 -12.66
CA GLY A 206 -3.19 9.04 -13.72
C GLY A 206 -2.46 7.71 -13.89
N HIS A 207 -1.14 7.71 -13.86
CA HIS A 207 -0.32 6.49 -13.91
C HIS A 207 -0.53 5.61 -12.67
N VAL A 208 -0.61 6.20 -11.48
CA VAL A 208 -0.94 5.47 -10.24
C VAL A 208 -2.29 4.75 -10.39
N ARG A 209 -3.34 5.45 -10.84
CA ARG A 209 -4.67 4.82 -11.07
C ARG A 209 -4.60 3.68 -12.08
N ALA A 210 -3.86 3.87 -13.17
CA ALA A 210 -3.75 2.86 -14.23
C ALA A 210 -3.08 1.58 -13.71
N VAL A 211 -2.01 1.70 -12.91
CA VAL A 211 -1.33 0.55 -12.31
C VAL A 211 -2.25 -0.18 -11.34
N PHE A 212 -2.93 0.52 -10.43
CA PHE A 212 -3.87 -0.13 -9.50
C PHE A 212 -5.06 -0.79 -10.20
N ARG A 213 -5.56 -0.20 -11.28
CA ARG A 213 -6.62 -0.84 -12.09
C ARG A 213 -6.15 -2.12 -12.77
N ALA A 214 -4.88 -2.19 -13.16
CA ALA A 214 -4.30 -3.39 -13.78
C ALA A 214 -4.07 -4.52 -12.77
N LEU A 215 -3.97 -4.21 -11.47
CA LEU A 215 -3.84 -5.18 -10.38
C LEU A 215 -5.17 -5.81 -9.94
N ARG A 216 -6.30 -5.29 -10.40
CA ARG A 216 -7.61 -5.90 -10.14
C ARG A 216 -7.69 -7.21 -10.93
N LEU A 217 -7.38 -8.30 -10.25
CA LEU A 217 -7.63 -9.68 -10.66
C LEU A 217 -9.11 -10.00 -10.48
#